data_e809d7a12ae3a878be206f5497aee25c
#
_entry.id   e809d7a12ae3a878be206f5497aee25c
#
_cell.length_a   1.000
_cell.length_b   1.000
_cell.length_c   1.000
_cell.angle_alpha   90.00
_cell.angle_beta   90.00
_cell.angle_gamma   90.00
#
_symmetry.space_group_name_H-M   'P 1'
#
loop_
_entity.id
_entity.type
_entity.pdbx_description
1 polymer ?
#
loop_
_entity_poly.entity_id
_entity_poly.type
_entity_poly.pdbx_seq_one_letter_code
_entity_poly.pdbx_strand_id
1 'polypeptide(L)'
;MKFICPAIGKDHEKDFLVYGNINDFKIIVFSNLEEYKKGYEYLELADYKPCEVSIDLFKKLAIDDDEFSGLILNIHSENRIITKEELKK
;
A
#
# COMPACT_ATOMS: atom_id res chain seq x y z
N MET A 1 6.55 9.04 -9.02
CA MET A 1 6.77 8.52 -7.67
C MET A 1 6.31 7.08 -7.57
N LYS A 2 7.10 6.25 -6.92
CA LYS A 2 6.78 4.83 -6.76
C LYS A 2 6.88 4.43 -5.29
N PHE A 3 6.09 3.43 -4.92
CA PHE A 3 6.12 2.84 -3.58
C PHE A 3 6.45 1.35 -3.67
N ILE A 4 6.92 0.79 -2.57
CA ILE A 4 7.09 -0.65 -2.43
C ILE A 4 5.92 -1.18 -1.59
N CYS A 5 5.16 -2.12 -2.15
CA CYS A 5 3.98 -2.66 -1.50
C CYS A 5 4.14 -4.14 -1.22
N PRO A 6 3.77 -4.63 -0.02
CA PRO A 6 3.68 -6.06 0.21
C PRO A 6 2.57 -6.65 -0.66
N ALA A 7 2.89 -7.69 -1.44
CA ALA A 7 1.92 -8.30 -2.35
C ALA A 7 2.01 -9.83 -2.32
N ILE A 8 0.88 -10.48 -2.51
CA ILE A 8 0.77 -11.92 -2.68
C ILE A 8 0.19 -12.19 -4.07
N GLY A 9 0.63 -13.26 -4.72
CA GLY A 9 0.09 -13.67 -6.01
C GLY A 9 1.04 -13.46 -7.16
N LYS A 10 0.55 -13.77 -8.37
CA LYS A 10 1.31 -13.65 -9.62
C LYS A 10 0.84 -12.46 -10.43
N ASP A 11 1.64 -12.03 -11.35
CA ASP A 11 1.58 -10.80 -12.15
C ASP A 11 0.22 -10.12 -12.32
N HIS A 12 -0.83 -10.83 -12.71
CA HIS A 12 -2.15 -10.24 -12.94
C HIS A 12 -3.14 -10.44 -11.81
N GLU A 13 -2.73 -11.20 -10.78
CA GLU A 13 -3.60 -11.57 -9.66
C GLU A 13 -2.99 -11.17 -8.32
N LYS A 14 -2.20 -10.09 -8.30
CA LYS A 14 -1.57 -9.62 -7.07
C LYS A 14 -2.57 -8.96 -6.14
N ASP A 15 -2.55 -9.42 -4.90
CA ASP A 15 -3.30 -8.78 -3.82
C ASP A 15 -2.35 -8.04 -2.91
N PHE A 16 -2.63 -6.77 -2.68
CA PHE A 16 -1.83 -5.94 -1.77
C PHE A 16 -2.30 -6.11 -0.34
N LEU A 17 -1.38 -5.93 0.60
CA LEU A 17 -1.73 -5.93 2.01
C LEU A 17 -2.54 -4.67 2.32
N VAL A 18 -3.72 -4.86 2.92
CA VAL A 18 -4.62 -3.76 3.25
C VAL A 18 -4.87 -3.68 4.75
N TYR A 19 -5.28 -2.51 5.21
CA TYR A 19 -5.66 -2.25 6.59
C TYR A 19 -7.06 -1.66 6.61
N GLY A 20 -7.93 -2.22 7.44
CA GLY A 20 -9.32 -1.80 7.54
C GLY A 20 -10.27 -2.93 7.23
N ASN A 21 -11.42 -2.60 6.68
CA ASN A 21 -12.43 -3.59 6.30
C ASN A 21 -12.80 -3.46 4.82
N ILE A 22 -13.70 -4.33 4.35
CA ILE A 22 -14.04 -4.41 2.93
C ILE A 22 -14.66 -3.12 2.39
N ASN A 23 -15.30 -2.33 3.25
CA ASN A 23 -15.98 -1.11 2.83
C ASN A 23 -15.15 0.16 3.02
N ASP A 24 -14.03 0.06 3.73
CA ASP A 24 -13.16 1.19 4.02
C ASP A 24 -11.77 0.66 4.31
N PHE A 25 -10.92 0.61 3.29
CA PHE A 25 -9.58 0.06 3.44
C PHE A 25 -8.49 1.00 2.94
N LYS A 26 -7.32 0.86 3.52
CA LYS A 26 -6.10 1.53 3.07
C LYS A 26 -5.07 0.48 2.66
N ILE A 27 -4.27 0.80 1.66
CA ILE A 27 -3.19 -0.08 1.21
C ILE A 27 -1.91 0.30 1.96
N ILE A 28 -1.21 -0.70 2.48
CA ILE A 28 0.05 -0.49 3.19
C ILE A 28 1.17 -0.38 2.17
N VAL A 29 1.93 0.73 2.23
CA VAL A 29 3.02 1.01 1.30
C VAL A 29 4.28 1.44 2.06
N PHE A 30 5.42 1.28 1.42
CA PHE A 30 6.72 1.72 1.94
C PHE A 30 7.40 2.61 0.91
N SER A 31 8.14 3.60 1.38
CA SER A 31 8.77 4.60 0.51
C SER A 31 9.92 4.01 -0.33
N ASN A 32 10.57 2.97 0.17
CA ASN A 32 11.66 2.29 -0.53
C ASN A 32 11.87 0.89 0.03
N LEU A 33 12.78 0.13 -0.59
CA LEU A 33 13.03 -1.25 -0.20
C LEU A 33 13.64 -1.36 1.20
N GLU A 34 14.44 -0.39 1.61
CA GLU A 34 15.00 -0.38 2.96
C GLU A 34 13.91 -0.28 4.02
N GLU A 35 12.94 0.62 3.82
CA GLU A 35 11.80 0.74 4.72
C GLU A 35 10.92 -0.51 4.69
N TYR A 36 10.77 -1.13 3.52
CA TYR A 36 10.06 -2.41 3.41
C TYR A 36 10.71 -3.48 4.28
N LYS A 37 12.03 -3.58 4.27
CA LYS A 37 12.75 -4.57 5.08
C LYS A 37 12.55 -4.36 6.57
N LYS A 38 12.50 -3.11 7.02
CA LYS A 38 12.21 -2.79 8.42
C LYS A 38 10.77 -3.16 8.78
N GLY A 39 9.83 -2.89 7.90
CA GLY A 39 8.43 -3.24 8.08
C GLY A 39 8.17 -4.75 8.02
N TYR A 40 9.00 -5.48 7.31
CA TYR A 40 8.90 -6.93 7.17
C TYR A 40 8.81 -7.64 8.52
N GLU A 41 9.70 -7.26 9.44
CA GLU A 41 9.69 -7.85 10.78
C GLU A 41 8.50 -7.35 11.61
N TYR A 42 8.17 -6.09 11.48
CA TYR A 42 7.09 -5.45 12.21
C TYR A 42 5.72 -6.06 11.88
N LEU A 43 5.48 -6.36 10.60
CA LEU A 43 4.19 -6.86 10.11
C LEU A 43 4.16 -8.36 9.83
N GLU A 44 5.28 -9.06 10.05
CA GLU A 44 5.38 -10.49 9.75
C GLU A 44 5.02 -10.80 8.29
N LEU A 45 5.75 -10.19 7.36
CA LEU A 45 5.45 -10.25 5.92
C LEU A 45 6.04 -11.49 5.21
N ALA A 46 6.21 -12.62 5.91
CA ALA A 46 6.87 -13.81 5.35
C ALA A 46 6.21 -14.31 4.07
N ASP A 47 4.89 -14.17 3.95
CA ASP A 47 4.14 -14.65 2.79
C ASP A 47 4.00 -13.60 1.69
N TYR A 48 4.53 -12.40 1.91
CA TYR A 48 4.44 -11.29 0.98
C TYR A 48 5.77 -11.04 0.29
N LYS A 49 5.72 -10.46 -0.89
CA LYS A 49 6.90 -10.05 -1.64
C LYS A 49 6.83 -8.55 -1.93
N PRO A 50 7.97 -7.86 -2.00
CA PRO A 50 7.97 -6.45 -2.37
C PRO A 50 7.57 -6.28 -3.82
N CYS A 51 6.62 -5.37 -4.07
CA CYS A 51 6.16 -5.03 -5.40
C CYS A 51 6.25 -3.52 -5.59
N GLU A 52 7.00 -3.09 -6.61
CA GLU A 52 7.10 -1.67 -6.92
C GLU A 52 5.85 -1.22 -7.66
N VAL A 53 5.18 -0.19 -7.16
CA VAL A 53 3.92 0.29 -7.71
C VAL A 53 3.98 1.81 -7.88
N SER A 54 3.58 2.29 -9.06
CA SER A 54 3.51 3.71 -9.34
C SER A 54 2.35 4.35 -8.56
N ILE A 55 2.56 5.59 -8.10
CA ILE A 55 1.49 6.37 -7.46
C ILE A 55 0.28 6.53 -8.38
N ASP A 56 0.46 6.44 -9.69
CA ASP A 56 -0.64 6.58 -10.65
C ASP A 56 -1.70 5.49 -10.47
N LEU A 57 -1.31 4.28 -10.09
CA LEU A 57 -2.27 3.22 -9.78
C LEU A 57 -3.17 3.63 -8.61
N PHE A 58 -2.58 4.20 -7.56
CA PHE A 58 -3.33 4.62 -6.39
C PHE A 58 -4.22 5.81 -6.66
N LYS A 59 -3.78 6.72 -7.52
CA LYS A 59 -4.60 7.85 -7.97
C LYS A 59 -5.83 7.35 -8.72
N LYS A 60 -5.65 6.34 -9.56
CA LYS A 60 -6.76 5.72 -10.29
C LYS A 60 -7.73 5.04 -9.32
N LEU A 61 -7.22 4.29 -8.35
CA LEU A 61 -8.06 3.67 -7.32
C LEU A 61 -8.86 4.71 -6.53
N ALA A 62 -8.26 5.85 -6.23
CA ALA A 62 -8.93 6.92 -5.50
C ALA A 62 -10.14 7.47 -6.26
N ILE A 63 -10.12 7.39 -7.58
CA ILE A 63 -11.22 7.86 -8.44
C ILE A 63 -12.25 6.75 -8.65
N ASP A 64 -11.80 5.51 -8.90
CA ASP A 64 -12.65 4.43 -9.38
C ASP A 64 -13.23 3.54 -8.28
N ASP A 65 -12.61 3.49 -7.10
CA ASP A 65 -12.99 2.56 -6.04
C ASP A 65 -13.47 3.32 -4.80
N ASP A 66 -14.76 3.24 -4.53
CA ASP A 66 -15.39 3.94 -3.39
C ASP A 66 -14.96 3.38 -2.03
N GLU A 67 -14.49 2.15 -2.00
CA GLU A 67 -14.10 1.48 -0.76
C GLU A 67 -12.64 1.76 -0.39
N PHE A 68 -11.83 2.19 -1.35
CA PHE A 68 -10.44 2.57 -1.12
C PHE A 68 -10.36 3.96 -0.47
N SER A 69 -9.73 4.05 0.69
CA SER A 69 -9.68 5.30 1.45
C SER A 69 -8.30 5.96 1.52
N GLY A 70 -7.27 5.31 0.98
CA GLY A 70 -5.93 5.90 0.96
C GLY A 70 -4.82 4.90 1.20
N LEU A 71 -3.67 5.43 1.61
CA LEU A 71 -2.46 4.64 1.85
C LEU A 71 -1.96 4.85 3.28
N ILE A 72 -1.30 3.83 3.83
CA ILE A 72 -0.53 3.97 5.06
C ILE A 72 0.94 3.82 4.68
N LEU A 73 1.70 4.90 4.80
CA LEU A 73 3.11 4.95 4.44
C LEU A 73 3.98 4.67 5.66
N ASN A 74 4.88 3.69 5.52
CA ASN A 74 5.87 3.36 6.53
C ASN A 74 5.26 3.15 7.92
N ILE A 75 4.29 2.22 8.00
CA ILE A 75 3.50 1.96 9.21
C ILE A 75 4.37 1.62 10.43
N HIS A 76 5.56 1.07 10.21
CA HIS A 76 6.49 0.66 11.27
C HIS A 76 7.24 1.84 11.91
N SER A 77 7.25 3.00 11.26
CA SER A 77 8.02 4.16 11.73
C SER A 77 7.22 5.46 11.60
N GLU A 78 7.16 6.01 10.40
CA GLU A 78 6.48 7.29 10.12
C GLU A 78 4.96 7.21 10.31
N ASN A 79 4.38 6.08 9.95
CA ASN A 79 2.95 5.81 10.05
C ASN A 79 2.09 6.95 9.50
N ARG A 80 2.45 7.41 8.30
CA ARG A 80 1.78 8.54 7.66
C ARG A 80 0.61 8.06 6.82
N ILE A 81 -0.55 8.69 6.99
CA ILE A 81 -1.72 8.40 6.18
C ILE A 81 -1.77 9.37 5.00
N ILE A 82 -1.83 8.81 3.79
CA ILE A 82 -2.06 9.58 2.57
C ILE A 82 -3.52 9.36 2.20
N THR A 83 -4.33 10.40 2.32
CA THR A 83 -5.77 10.28 2.15
C THR A 83 -6.15 10.14 0.67
N LYS A 84 -7.36 9.63 0.45
CA LYS A 84 -7.94 9.53 -0.88
C LYS A 84 -7.98 10.91 -1.58
N GLU A 85 -8.31 11.94 -0.83
CA GLU A 85 -8.38 13.31 -1.34
C GLU A 85 -7.02 13.81 -1.81
N GLU A 86 -5.96 13.49 -1.05
CA GLU A 86 -4.59 13.85 -1.46
C GLU A 86 -4.19 13.15 -2.75
N LEU A 87 -4.63 11.91 -2.94
CA LEU A 87 -4.32 11.14 -4.15
C LEU A 87 -5.05 11.66 -5.38
N LYS A 88 -6.19 12.30 -5.20
CA LYS A 88 -6.98 12.84 -6.31
C LYS A 88 -6.43 14.16 -6.86
N LYS A 89 -5.52 14.78 -6.16
CA LYS A 89 -4.96 16.09 -6.57
C LYS A 89 -3.89 15.97 -7.64
#